data_18283af9dff243ef7c316da51e6c24b8
#
_entry.id   18283af9dff243ef7c316da51e6c24b8
#
_cell.length_a   1.000
_cell.length_b   1.000
_cell.length_c   1.000
_cell.angle_alpha   90.00
_cell.angle_beta   90.00
_cell.angle_gamma   90.00
#
_symmetry.space_group_name_H-M   'P 1'
#
loop_
_entity.id
_entity.type
_entity.pdbx_description
1 polymer ?
#
loop_
_entity_poly.entity_id
_entity_poly.type
_entity_poly.pdbx_seq_one_letter_code
_entity_poly.pdbx_strand_id
1 'polypeptide(L)'
;MAEIIKKATRESYGEALAELGDEYDNLYVFDADLAAATKTSIFKKKFPDRFFDCGIAEANMMGVAAGMAAAGKIPFASTFAMFAAGRAYEIVRNSIGYPHLNVKIGATHAGISVGEDGATHQCNEDIALMRTIPGMTIINPADDVEAKAAVRAAVEFNGPVYMRFGRLAVPVFNDPETYKFEIGKGIKLRDGKDVAIIATGLMVNESIEAAKILASKGINATVINIHTIKPIDKDIIIEAAKNTGLVLTVEEHSVIGGLGSAVSDVLSENYPTKVIKIGVNDVYGHSGPAVDLLKEFGLSSENIVKTAIEAVNLK
;
A
#
# COMPACT_ATOMS: atom_id res chain seq x y z
N MET A 1 5.26 26.78 13.69
CA MET A 1 4.74 25.43 13.36
C MET A 1 5.97 24.59 13.03
N ALA A 2 6.09 23.39 13.60
CA ALA A 2 7.18 22.49 13.21
C ALA A 2 7.06 22.18 11.71
N GLU A 3 8.19 22.10 11.02
CA GLU A 3 8.23 21.75 9.60
C GLU A 3 7.76 20.29 9.45
N ILE A 4 6.76 20.05 8.61
CA ILE A 4 6.24 18.69 8.37
C ILE A 4 7.25 17.96 7.48
N ILE A 5 7.90 16.96 8.04
CA ILE A 5 8.80 16.08 7.29
C ILE A 5 7.95 15.28 6.30
N LYS A 6 8.37 15.28 5.03
CA LYS A 6 7.73 14.47 3.97
C LYS A 6 8.76 13.55 3.34
N LYS A 7 8.37 12.30 3.07
CA LYS A 7 9.23 11.31 2.42
C LYS A 7 8.41 10.36 1.55
N ALA A 8 8.95 9.97 0.41
CA ALA A 8 8.32 8.96 -0.44
C ALA A 8 8.56 7.56 0.12
N THR A 9 7.51 6.74 0.22
CA THR A 9 7.63 5.39 0.80
C THR A 9 8.58 4.49 0.01
N ARG A 10 8.79 4.73 -1.30
CA ARG A 10 9.84 4.06 -2.08
C ARG A 10 11.27 4.36 -1.61
N GLU A 11 11.51 5.57 -1.07
CA GLU A 11 12.83 5.94 -0.50
C GLU A 11 13.06 5.17 0.80
N SER A 12 12.05 5.12 1.64
CA SER A 12 12.03 4.33 2.87
C SER A 12 12.29 2.85 2.59
N TYR A 13 11.70 2.31 1.52
CA TYR A 13 11.93 0.96 1.04
C TYR A 13 13.40 0.70 0.70
N GLY A 14 14.01 1.56 -0.15
CA GLY A 14 15.41 1.42 -0.53
C GLY A 14 16.39 1.53 0.64
N GLU A 15 16.12 2.44 1.59
CA GLU A 15 16.91 2.58 2.82
C GLU A 15 16.77 1.35 3.71
N ALA A 16 15.54 0.88 3.95
CA ALA A 16 15.29 -0.31 4.78
C ALA A 16 15.96 -1.55 4.22
N LEU A 17 15.97 -1.74 2.89
CA LEU A 17 16.72 -2.83 2.27
C LEU A 17 18.21 -2.77 2.58
N ALA A 18 18.81 -1.57 2.50
CA ALA A 18 20.23 -1.39 2.77
C ALA A 18 20.58 -1.54 4.26
N GLU A 19 19.66 -1.19 5.16
CA GLU A 19 19.78 -1.44 6.60
C GLU A 19 19.71 -2.94 6.89
N LEU A 20 18.70 -3.64 6.36
CA LEU A 20 18.49 -5.07 6.57
C LEU A 20 19.56 -5.96 5.89
N GLY A 21 20.22 -5.45 4.86
CA GLY A 21 21.34 -6.14 4.21
C GLY A 21 22.53 -6.37 5.14
N ASP A 22 22.71 -5.57 6.20
CA ASP A 22 23.73 -5.81 7.25
C ASP A 22 23.34 -6.96 8.19
N GLU A 23 22.03 -7.18 8.38
CA GLU A 23 21.51 -8.13 9.34
C GLU A 23 21.26 -9.52 8.71
N TYR A 24 20.95 -9.55 7.39
CA TYR A 24 20.56 -10.75 6.68
C TYR A 24 21.45 -11.03 5.47
N ASP A 25 22.44 -11.91 5.62
CA ASP A 25 23.38 -12.29 4.55
C ASP A 25 22.72 -13.04 3.38
N ASN A 26 21.54 -13.60 3.60
CA ASN A 26 20.75 -14.31 2.61
C ASN A 26 19.69 -13.44 1.92
N LEU A 27 19.67 -12.12 2.19
CA LEU A 27 18.84 -11.13 1.51
C LEU A 27 19.50 -10.73 0.18
N TYR A 28 18.75 -10.85 -0.91
CA TYR A 28 19.14 -10.50 -2.28
C TYR A 28 18.12 -9.55 -2.91
N VAL A 29 18.58 -8.60 -3.70
CA VAL A 29 17.71 -7.62 -4.36
C VAL A 29 17.83 -7.75 -5.87
N PHE A 30 16.69 -7.83 -6.54
CA PHE A 30 16.53 -7.88 -7.99
C PHE A 30 15.78 -6.63 -8.46
N ASP A 31 16.16 -6.09 -9.60
CA ASP A 31 15.51 -4.94 -10.22
C ASP A 31 15.38 -5.15 -11.73
N ALA A 32 14.40 -4.50 -12.35
CA ALA A 32 14.16 -4.57 -13.79
C ALA A 32 14.55 -3.25 -14.48
N ASP A 33 15.82 -2.86 -14.36
CA ASP A 33 16.42 -1.65 -14.94
C ASP A 33 15.81 -0.32 -14.42
N LEU A 34 15.27 -0.34 -13.22
CA LEU A 34 14.61 0.82 -12.58
C LEU A 34 15.23 1.20 -11.23
N ALA A 35 16.44 0.69 -10.91
CA ALA A 35 17.04 0.80 -9.58
C ALA A 35 17.15 2.21 -9.01
N ALA A 36 17.33 3.23 -9.84
CA ALA A 36 17.32 4.63 -9.41
C ALA A 36 15.91 5.11 -9.01
N ALA A 37 14.88 4.66 -9.72
CA ALA A 37 13.49 5.02 -9.47
C ALA A 37 12.89 4.25 -8.30
N THR A 38 13.12 2.93 -8.21
CA THR A 38 12.68 2.06 -7.11
C THR A 38 13.46 2.29 -5.82
N LYS A 39 14.61 3.00 -5.89
CA LYS A 39 15.58 3.24 -4.81
C LYS A 39 16.38 2.00 -4.37
N THR A 40 16.27 0.90 -5.06
CA THR A 40 17.11 -0.30 -4.84
C THR A 40 18.60 -0.03 -5.10
N SER A 41 18.92 1.06 -5.83
CA SER A 41 20.30 1.54 -6.00
C SER A 41 21.01 1.86 -4.67
N ILE A 42 20.26 2.12 -3.59
CA ILE A 42 20.82 2.33 -2.24
C ILE A 42 21.42 1.01 -1.74
N PHE A 43 20.68 -0.10 -1.88
CA PHE A 43 21.17 -1.44 -1.58
C PHE A 43 22.34 -1.85 -2.49
N LYS A 44 22.23 -1.62 -3.81
CA LYS A 44 23.28 -1.91 -4.79
C LYS A 44 24.62 -1.29 -4.44
N LYS A 45 24.63 -0.04 -3.96
CA LYS A 45 25.87 0.66 -3.54
C LYS A 45 26.56 -0.01 -2.37
N LYS A 46 25.80 -0.59 -1.44
CA LYS A 46 26.32 -1.20 -0.22
C LYS A 46 26.65 -2.68 -0.40
N PHE A 47 25.83 -3.39 -1.18
CA PHE A 47 25.91 -4.84 -1.39
C PHE A 47 25.87 -5.21 -2.88
N PRO A 48 26.89 -4.82 -3.69
CA PRO A 48 26.87 -5.04 -5.14
C PRO A 48 26.81 -6.53 -5.52
N ASP A 49 27.38 -7.43 -4.71
CA ASP A 49 27.40 -8.88 -4.97
C ASP A 49 26.05 -9.58 -4.65
N ARG A 50 25.13 -8.87 -4.02
CA ARG A 50 23.78 -9.35 -3.69
C ARG A 50 22.67 -8.57 -4.42
N PHE A 51 23.06 -7.76 -5.41
CA PHE A 51 22.14 -7.00 -6.27
C PHE A 51 22.26 -7.47 -7.72
N PHE A 52 21.12 -7.72 -8.35
CA PHE A 52 21.05 -8.18 -9.74
C PHE A 52 20.05 -7.34 -10.54
N ASP A 53 20.54 -6.72 -11.61
CA ASP A 53 19.69 -6.08 -12.60
C ASP A 53 19.33 -7.10 -13.69
N CYS A 54 18.06 -7.37 -13.85
CA CYS A 54 17.55 -8.34 -14.82
C CYS A 54 17.23 -7.70 -16.17
N GLY A 55 17.49 -6.39 -16.34
CA GLY A 55 17.05 -5.62 -17.49
C GLY A 55 15.52 -5.44 -17.51
N ILE A 56 14.99 -4.89 -18.61
CA ILE A 56 13.54 -4.67 -18.78
C ILE A 56 12.84 -6.01 -19.06
N ALA A 57 12.82 -6.88 -18.05
CA ALA A 57 12.36 -8.27 -18.15
C ALA A 57 11.70 -8.75 -16.85
N GLU A 58 10.61 -8.12 -16.44
CA GLU A 58 9.97 -8.32 -15.15
C GLU A 58 9.50 -9.75 -14.92
N ALA A 59 8.97 -10.41 -15.93
CA ALA A 59 8.56 -11.81 -15.83
C ALA A 59 9.78 -12.72 -15.57
N ASN A 60 10.91 -12.48 -16.23
CA ASN A 60 12.17 -13.20 -15.99
C ASN A 60 12.68 -12.91 -14.56
N MET A 61 12.69 -11.66 -14.14
CA MET A 61 13.08 -11.27 -12.77
C MET A 61 12.28 -12.02 -11.70
N MET A 62 10.95 -12.11 -11.84
CA MET A 62 10.11 -12.84 -10.92
C MET A 62 10.41 -14.35 -10.91
N GLY A 63 10.72 -14.94 -12.08
CA GLY A 63 11.16 -16.34 -12.19
C GLY A 63 12.50 -16.59 -11.51
N VAL A 64 13.48 -15.69 -11.70
CA VAL A 64 14.79 -15.76 -11.02
C VAL A 64 14.63 -15.64 -9.51
N ALA A 65 13.83 -14.67 -9.04
CA ALA A 65 13.53 -14.49 -7.62
C ALA A 65 12.86 -15.75 -7.02
N ALA A 66 11.92 -16.37 -7.75
CA ALA A 66 11.32 -17.64 -7.33
C ALA A 66 12.37 -18.75 -7.16
N GLY A 67 13.30 -18.90 -8.12
CA GLY A 67 14.41 -19.85 -8.03
C GLY A 67 15.34 -19.58 -6.83
N MET A 68 15.65 -18.32 -6.55
CA MET A 68 16.45 -17.92 -5.39
C MET A 68 15.74 -18.23 -4.07
N ALA A 69 14.42 -18.01 -3.99
CA ALA A 69 13.64 -18.38 -2.81
C ALA A 69 13.60 -19.89 -2.60
N ALA A 70 13.47 -20.67 -3.69
CA ALA A 70 13.53 -22.15 -3.62
C ALA A 70 14.91 -22.64 -3.16
N ALA A 71 15.98 -21.88 -3.40
CA ALA A 71 17.33 -22.13 -2.90
C ALA A 71 17.58 -21.59 -1.46
N GLY A 72 16.54 -21.16 -0.73
CA GLY A 72 16.62 -20.73 0.67
C GLY A 72 17.10 -19.29 0.86
N LYS A 73 17.06 -18.45 -0.18
CA LYS A 73 17.37 -17.02 -0.09
C LYS A 73 16.09 -16.21 0.18
N ILE A 74 16.26 -14.94 0.55
CA ILE A 74 15.19 -13.95 0.72
C ILE A 74 15.31 -12.93 -0.42
N PRO A 75 14.75 -13.19 -1.59
CA PRO A 75 14.78 -12.27 -2.72
C PRO A 75 13.74 -11.17 -2.59
N PHE A 76 14.16 -9.92 -2.82
CA PHE A 76 13.32 -8.77 -3.07
C PHE A 76 13.34 -8.46 -4.57
N ALA A 77 12.21 -8.60 -5.24
CA ALA A 77 12.06 -8.32 -6.67
C ALA A 77 11.35 -6.97 -6.85
N SER A 78 12.03 -5.99 -7.45
CA SER A 78 11.60 -4.59 -7.47
C SER A 78 11.40 -4.08 -8.88
N THR A 79 10.25 -3.46 -9.12
CA THR A 79 9.89 -2.75 -10.35
C THR A 79 8.69 -1.84 -10.07
N PHE A 80 8.15 -1.17 -11.09
CA PHE A 80 6.91 -0.42 -10.92
C PHE A 80 5.71 -1.37 -10.74
N ALA A 81 4.71 -0.91 -9.97
CA ALA A 81 3.53 -1.70 -9.66
C ALA A 81 2.82 -2.22 -10.92
N MET A 82 2.71 -1.38 -11.96
CA MET A 82 2.09 -1.78 -13.23
C MET A 82 2.81 -2.98 -13.88
N PHE A 83 4.12 -3.03 -13.77
CA PHE A 83 4.91 -4.08 -14.39
C PHE A 83 5.00 -5.34 -13.53
N ALA A 84 5.02 -5.18 -12.20
CA ALA A 84 4.93 -6.31 -11.26
C ALA A 84 3.57 -7.00 -11.33
N ALA A 85 2.48 -6.21 -11.25
CA ALA A 85 1.12 -6.72 -11.18
C ALA A 85 0.52 -7.04 -12.56
N GLY A 86 0.90 -6.30 -13.61
CA GLY A 86 0.40 -6.51 -14.96
C GLY A 86 1.25 -7.50 -15.76
N ARG A 87 2.44 -7.06 -16.16
CA ARG A 87 3.32 -7.84 -17.07
C ARG A 87 3.78 -9.18 -16.50
N ALA A 88 4.10 -9.22 -15.20
CA ALA A 88 4.63 -10.41 -14.56
C ALA A 88 3.57 -11.23 -13.81
N TYR A 89 2.28 -10.88 -13.89
CA TYR A 89 1.22 -11.48 -13.06
C TYR A 89 1.19 -13.01 -13.08
N GLU A 90 1.27 -13.59 -14.28
CA GLU A 90 1.23 -15.06 -14.44
C GLU A 90 2.40 -15.72 -13.70
N ILE A 91 3.61 -15.18 -13.85
CA ILE A 91 4.82 -15.71 -13.18
C ILE A 91 4.71 -15.53 -11.66
N VAL A 92 4.23 -14.38 -11.20
CA VAL A 92 3.97 -14.16 -9.75
C VAL A 92 2.97 -15.19 -9.22
N ARG A 93 1.88 -15.43 -9.95
CA ARG A 93 0.86 -16.41 -9.56
C ARG A 93 1.40 -17.85 -9.52
N ASN A 94 2.07 -18.29 -10.60
CA ASN A 94 2.42 -19.69 -10.81
C ASN A 94 3.77 -20.07 -10.22
N SER A 95 4.77 -19.17 -10.29
CA SER A 95 6.12 -19.48 -9.82
C SER A 95 6.39 -19.03 -8.38
N ILE A 96 5.62 -18.07 -7.86
CA ILE A 96 5.78 -17.54 -6.49
C ILE A 96 4.59 -17.94 -5.60
N GLY A 97 3.37 -17.61 -6.02
CA GLY A 97 2.17 -17.81 -5.22
C GLY A 97 1.80 -19.28 -5.05
N TYR A 98 1.72 -20.04 -6.16
CA TYR A 98 1.31 -21.44 -6.15
C TYR A 98 2.22 -22.34 -5.28
N PRO A 99 3.56 -22.28 -5.39
CA PRO A 99 4.46 -23.01 -4.51
C PRO A 99 4.70 -22.31 -3.15
N HIS A 100 4.06 -21.16 -2.89
CA HIS A 100 4.16 -20.38 -1.67
C HIS A 100 5.61 -19.99 -1.30
N LEU A 101 6.38 -19.55 -2.30
CA LEU A 101 7.80 -19.20 -2.12
C LEU A 101 7.99 -17.87 -1.38
N ASN A 102 9.08 -17.79 -0.63
CA ASN A 102 9.44 -16.64 0.20
C ASN A 102 10.00 -15.47 -0.62
N VAL A 103 9.26 -14.96 -1.59
CA VAL A 103 9.62 -13.81 -2.43
C VAL A 103 8.93 -12.54 -1.93
N LYS A 104 9.67 -11.44 -1.85
CA LYS A 104 9.17 -10.11 -1.52
C LYS A 104 9.13 -9.26 -2.78
N ILE A 105 7.95 -8.83 -3.17
CA ILE A 105 7.77 -7.98 -4.37
C ILE A 105 7.67 -6.53 -3.89
N GLY A 106 8.69 -5.72 -4.23
CA GLY A 106 8.74 -4.30 -3.95
C GLY A 106 8.17 -3.50 -5.12
N ALA A 107 6.85 -3.31 -5.15
CA ALA A 107 6.14 -2.64 -6.22
C ALA A 107 6.06 -1.12 -5.95
N THR A 108 6.86 -0.34 -6.64
CA THR A 108 6.89 1.12 -6.50
C THR A 108 6.03 1.82 -7.55
N HIS A 109 5.85 3.13 -7.44
CA HIS A 109 5.10 3.93 -8.41
C HIS A 109 3.67 3.40 -8.63
N ALA A 110 2.98 3.05 -7.56
CA ALA A 110 1.60 2.60 -7.63
C ALA A 110 0.63 3.79 -7.62
N GLY A 111 -0.53 3.61 -8.24
CA GLY A 111 -1.63 4.57 -8.20
C GLY A 111 -1.51 5.73 -9.17
N ILE A 112 -2.43 6.70 -9.01
CA ILE A 112 -2.57 7.86 -9.88
C ILE A 112 -1.43 8.88 -9.68
N SER A 113 -0.82 8.90 -8.47
CA SER A 113 0.25 9.82 -8.09
C SER A 113 1.61 9.52 -8.74
N VAL A 114 1.67 8.51 -9.63
CA VAL A 114 2.79 8.37 -10.58
C VAL A 114 2.96 9.66 -11.38
N GLY A 115 1.86 10.32 -11.71
CA GLY A 115 1.88 11.67 -12.26
C GLY A 115 2.12 11.71 -13.77
N GLU A 116 3.20 12.34 -14.18
CA GLU A 116 3.49 12.73 -15.56
C GLU A 116 3.62 11.53 -16.52
N ASP A 117 4.02 10.35 -16.01
CA ASP A 117 4.16 9.12 -16.82
C ASP A 117 2.82 8.64 -17.38
N GLY A 118 1.71 9.03 -16.74
CA GLY A 118 0.35 8.84 -17.25
C GLY A 118 -0.19 7.42 -17.13
N ALA A 119 -1.32 7.18 -17.79
CA ALA A 119 -2.15 5.98 -17.66
C ALA A 119 -1.40 4.65 -17.84
N THR A 120 -0.38 4.59 -18.68
CA THR A 120 0.38 3.36 -18.94
C THR A 120 1.25 2.91 -17.77
N HIS A 121 1.54 3.81 -16.82
CA HIS A 121 2.36 3.58 -15.64
C HIS A 121 1.56 3.66 -14.33
N GLN A 122 0.43 4.37 -14.33
CA GLN A 122 -0.49 4.49 -13.20
C GLN A 122 -1.19 3.17 -12.95
N CYS A 123 -0.73 2.39 -11.97
CA CYS A 123 -1.34 1.12 -11.61
C CYS A 123 -2.44 1.34 -10.56
N ASN A 124 -3.69 1.29 -11.00
CA ASN A 124 -4.87 1.46 -10.15
C ASN A 124 -5.55 0.13 -9.82
N GLU A 125 -4.99 -1.01 -10.22
CA GLU A 125 -5.58 -2.35 -10.12
C GLU A 125 -4.67 -3.40 -9.46
N ASP A 126 -3.48 -3.03 -9.04
CA ASP A 126 -2.48 -3.95 -8.48
C ASP A 126 -2.95 -4.69 -7.22
N ILE A 127 -3.59 -3.98 -6.30
CA ILE A 127 -4.16 -4.60 -5.09
C ILE A 127 -5.23 -5.62 -5.47
N ALA A 128 -6.12 -5.29 -6.40
CA ALA A 128 -7.16 -6.19 -6.87
C ALA A 128 -6.57 -7.48 -7.46
N LEU A 129 -5.60 -7.35 -8.36
CA LEU A 129 -4.92 -8.47 -9.00
C LEU A 129 -4.21 -9.36 -7.96
N MET A 130 -3.41 -8.78 -7.09
CA MET A 130 -2.61 -9.52 -6.11
C MET A 130 -3.48 -10.15 -5.01
N ARG A 131 -4.63 -9.56 -4.66
CA ARG A 131 -5.57 -10.15 -3.70
C ARG A 131 -6.14 -11.49 -4.16
N THR A 132 -6.24 -11.73 -5.46
CA THR A 132 -6.76 -12.98 -6.02
C THR A 132 -5.78 -14.15 -5.92
N ILE A 133 -4.49 -13.91 -5.68
CA ILE A 133 -3.47 -14.95 -5.56
C ILE A 133 -3.56 -15.59 -4.16
N PRO A 134 -3.85 -16.91 -4.04
CA PRO A 134 -3.90 -17.59 -2.74
C PRO A 134 -2.60 -17.45 -1.95
N GLY A 135 -2.69 -17.15 -0.64
CA GLY A 135 -1.52 -17.04 0.24
C GLY A 135 -0.66 -15.78 0.06
N MET A 136 -0.92 -14.93 -0.94
CA MET A 136 -0.21 -13.67 -1.11
C MET A 136 -0.57 -12.69 0.02
N THR A 137 0.44 -12.18 0.74
CA THR A 137 0.28 -11.08 1.69
C THR A 137 0.40 -9.75 0.96
N ILE A 138 -0.46 -8.75 1.29
CA ILE A 138 -0.47 -7.44 0.62
C ILE A 138 -0.34 -6.33 1.65
N ILE A 139 0.70 -5.51 1.49
CA ILE A 139 1.04 -4.40 2.39
C ILE A 139 1.11 -3.10 1.59
N ASN A 140 0.46 -2.05 2.09
CA ASN A 140 0.47 -0.70 1.51
C ASN A 140 0.72 0.33 2.63
N PRO A 141 1.98 0.65 2.97
CA PRO A 141 2.32 1.52 4.09
C PRO A 141 1.98 2.98 3.80
N ALA A 142 1.65 3.72 4.88
CA ALA A 142 1.17 5.09 4.79
C ALA A 142 2.27 6.17 4.88
N ASP A 143 3.39 5.90 5.54
CA ASP A 143 4.50 6.84 5.72
C ASP A 143 5.88 6.15 5.79
N ASP A 144 6.94 6.93 6.04
CA ASP A 144 8.32 6.45 6.15
C ASP A 144 8.49 5.39 7.24
N VAL A 145 7.96 5.65 8.43
CA VAL A 145 8.13 4.78 9.61
C VAL A 145 7.45 3.44 9.36
N GLU A 146 6.22 3.48 8.88
CA GLU A 146 5.45 2.28 8.55
C GLU A 146 6.08 1.51 7.39
N ALA A 147 6.60 2.19 6.36
CA ALA A 147 7.26 1.55 5.24
C ALA A 147 8.52 0.78 5.67
N LYS A 148 9.38 1.37 6.49
CA LYS A 148 10.57 0.68 7.03
C LYS A 148 10.20 -0.52 7.90
N ALA A 149 9.21 -0.36 8.78
CA ALA A 149 8.72 -1.43 9.63
C ALA A 149 8.07 -2.57 8.81
N ALA A 150 7.34 -2.24 7.73
CA ALA A 150 6.75 -3.21 6.82
C ALA A 150 7.81 -4.04 6.07
N VAL A 151 8.91 -3.41 5.61
CA VAL A 151 10.01 -4.12 4.95
C VAL A 151 10.69 -5.10 5.91
N ARG A 152 10.94 -4.69 7.16
CA ARG A 152 11.48 -5.57 8.21
C ARG A 152 10.55 -6.76 8.49
N ALA A 153 9.27 -6.49 8.71
CA ALA A 153 8.29 -7.54 8.93
C ALA A 153 8.17 -8.51 7.73
N ALA A 154 8.33 -8.00 6.50
CA ALA A 154 8.34 -8.83 5.31
C ALA A 154 9.56 -9.76 5.25
N VAL A 155 10.76 -9.32 5.67
CA VAL A 155 11.96 -10.20 5.77
C VAL A 155 11.71 -11.35 6.74
N GLU A 156 11.11 -11.06 7.88
CA GLU A 156 10.84 -12.03 8.96
C GLU A 156 9.68 -12.99 8.62
N PHE A 157 8.75 -12.56 7.76
CA PHE A 157 7.61 -13.38 7.34
C PHE A 157 8.03 -14.42 6.29
N ASN A 158 7.71 -15.68 6.50
CA ASN A 158 7.97 -16.75 5.53
C ASN A 158 6.77 -16.94 4.59
N GLY A 159 6.89 -16.47 3.36
CA GLY A 159 5.86 -16.56 2.34
C GLY A 159 5.90 -15.38 1.36
N PRO A 160 5.07 -15.39 0.32
CA PRO A 160 5.05 -14.34 -0.69
C PRO A 160 4.41 -13.06 -0.14
N VAL A 161 5.07 -11.93 -0.35
CA VAL A 161 4.59 -10.61 0.07
C VAL A 161 4.66 -9.63 -1.10
N TYR A 162 3.55 -8.96 -1.38
CA TYR A 162 3.47 -7.82 -2.28
C TYR A 162 3.41 -6.53 -1.45
N MET A 163 4.43 -5.68 -1.59
CA MET A 163 4.52 -4.39 -0.91
C MET A 163 4.36 -3.27 -1.93
N ARG A 164 3.42 -2.39 -1.66
CA ARG A 164 3.03 -1.27 -2.53
C ARG A 164 3.60 0.04 -2.03
N PHE A 165 4.39 0.73 -2.85
CA PHE A 165 5.04 1.99 -2.48
C PHE A 165 4.70 3.12 -3.45
N GLY A 166 4.52 4.34 -2.91
CA GLY A 166 4.27 5.54 -3.70
C GLY A 166 5.53 6.25 -4.17
N ARG A 167 5.39 7.00 -5.28
CA ARG A 167 6.41 7.93 -5.79
C ARG A 167 6.39 9.26 -5.04
N LEU A 168 5.18 9.75 -4.69
CA LEU A 168 4.96 11.04 -4.05
C LEU A 168 5.47 11.02 -2.60
N ALA A 169 6.13 12.10 -2.20
CA ALA A 169 6.52 12.29 -0.79
C ALA A 169 5.28 12.62 0.05
N VAL A 170 5.05 11.83 1.08
CA VAL A 170 3.92 11.95 2.02
C VAL A 170 4.38 12.42 3.40
N PRO A 171 3.53 13.09 4.18
CA PRO A 171 3.86 13.45 5.56
C PRO A 171 4.20 12.22 6.41
N VAL A 172 5.24 12.34 7.24
CA VAL A 172 5.57 11.35 8.26
C VAL A 172 4.80 11.71 9.53
N PHE A 173 3.89 10.85 9.95
CA PHE A 173 3.03 11.09 11.11
C PHE A 173 3.15 10.02 12.20
N ASN A 174 3.70 8.85 11.89
CA ASN A 174 4.02 7.84 12.88
C ASN A 174 5.32 8.18 13.63
N ASP A 175 5.37 7.87 14.91
CA ASP A 175 6.56 8.04 15.74
C ASP A 175 7.40 6.76 15.70
N PRO A 176 8.67 6.81 15.22
CA PRO A 176 9.52 5.64 15.08
C PRO A 176 9.84 4.94 16.41
N GLU A 177 9.76 5.64 17.55
CA GLU A 177 10.07 5.05 18.87
C GLU A 177 8.91 4.21 19.42
N THR A 178 7.68 4.52 19.03
CA THR A 178 6.48 3.88 19.57
C THR A 178 5.71 3.04 18.56
N TYR A 179 5.97 3.24 17.28
CA TYR A 179 5.27 2.53 16.21
C TYR A 179 5.55 1.02 16.22
N LYS A 180 4.48 0.23 16.11
CA LYS A 180 4.55 -1.23 16.02
C LYS A 180 3.81 -1.71 14.79
N PHE A 181 4.51 -2.45 13.95
CA PHE A 181 3.95 -3.07 12.75
C PHE A 181 3.67 -4.55 13.01
N GLU A 182 2.45 -4.98 12.68
CA GLU A 182 2.07 -6.39 12.74
C GLU A 182 1.27 -6.74 11.48
N ILE A 183 1.77 -7.70 10.69
CA ILE A 183 1.08 -8.16 9.49
C ILE A 183 -0.33 -8.66 9.84
N GLY A 184 -1.34 -8.16 9.12
CA GLY A 184 -2.74 -8.55 9.34
C GLY A 184 -3.47 -7.73 10.39
N LYS A 185 -2.85 -6.73 10.99
CA LYS A 185 -3.49 -5.81 11.94
C LYS A 185 -3.70 -4.43 11.33
N GLY A 186 -4.81 -3.80 11.71
CA GLY A 186 -5.09 -2.39 11.43
C GLY A 186 -4.75 -1.52 12.63
N ILE A 187 -4.58 -0.23 12.41
CA ILE A 187 -4.25 0.74 13.46
C ILE A 187 -5.35 1.79 13.55
N LYS A 188 -5.98 1.91 14.71
CA LYS A 188 -6.93 2.97 14.99
C LYS A 188 -6.18 4.25 15.38
N LEU A 189 -6.22 5.24 14.49
CA LEU A 189 -5.53 6.52 14.64
C LEU A 189 -6.37 7.57 15.36
N ARG A 190 -7.71 7.43 15.32
CA ARG A 190 -8.65 8.34 15.95
C ARG A 190 -9.95 7.61 16.30
N ASP A 191 -10.53 7.92 17.45
CA ASP A 191 -11.86 7.49 17.83
C ASP A 191 -12.94 8.51 17.41
N GLY A 192 -14.09 8.00 16.98
CA GLY A 192 -15.27 8.75 16.62
C GLY A 192 -16.51 7.86 16.57
N LYS A 193 -17.70 8.45 16.49
CA LYS A 193 -18.96 7.70 16.55
C LYS A 193 -19.90 7.93 15.37
N ASP A 194 -19.61 8.91 14.52
CA ASP A 194 -20.55 9.32 13.48
C ASP A 194 -20.30 8.59 12.15
N VAL A 195 -19.03 8.35 11.81
CA VAL A 195 -18.58 7.66 10.60
C VAL A 195 -17.20 7.02 10.86
N ALA A 196 -16.93 5.86 10.27
CA ALA A 196 -15.58 5.28 10.22
C ALA A 196 -14.95 5.54 8.85
N ILE A 197 -13.75 6.11 8.84
CA ILE A 197 -12.92 6.30 7.65
C ILE A 197 -11.80 5.27 7.73
N ILE A 198 -11.82 4.30 6.82
CA ILE A 198 -10.85 3.21 6.72
C ILE A 198 -9.98 3.47 5.49
N ALA A 199 -8.71 3.74 5.70
CA ALA A 199 -7.79 4.15 4.64
C ALA A 199 -6.55 3.27 4.55
N THR A 200 -5.82 3.37 3.45
CA THR A 200 -4.53 2.69 3.23
C THR A 200 -3.56 3.59 2.44
N GLY A 201 -2.27 3.38 2.65
CA GLY A 201 -1.22 4.10 1.93
C GLY A 201 -1.32 5.62 2.12
N LEU A 202 -1.01 6.37 1.06
CA LEU A 202 -0.99 7.84 1.12
C LEU A 202 -2.33 8.46 1.55
N MET A 203 -3.45 7.75 1.34
CA MET A 203 -4.78 8.27 1.71
C MET A 203 -5.05 8.27 3.21
N VAL A 204 -4.18 7.66 4.02
CA VAL A 204 -4.30 7.71 5.48
C VAL A 204 -4.10 9.13 6.00
N ASN A 205 -3.08 9.85 5.52
CA ASN A 205 -2.88 11.26 5.90
C ASN A 205 -4.06 12.15 5.49
N GLU A 206 -4.57 12.00 4.26
CA GLU A 206 -5.76 12.72 3.79
C GLU A 206 -6.97 12.45 4.68
N SER A 207 -7.11 11.22 5.17
CA SER A 207 -8.18 10.81 6.08
C SER A 207 -8.03 11.42 7.49
N ILE A 208 -6.80 11.56 7.99
CA ILE A 208 -6.51 12.26 9.26
C ILE A 208 -6.91 13.74 9.15
N GLU A 209 -6.50 14.40 8.05
CA GLU A 209 -6.84 15.82 7.83
C GLU A 209 -8.36 16.01 7.66
N ALA A 210 -9.01 15.13 6.90
CA ALA A 210 -10.46 15.14 6.77
C ALA A 210 -11.17 14.99 8.12
N ALA A 211 -10.71 14.11 8.99
CA ALA A 211 -11.30 13.92 10.33
C ALA A 211 -11.13 15.15 11.22
N LYS A 212 -10.04 15.91 11.09
CA LYS A 212 -9.86 17.21 11.80
C LYS A 212 -10.89 18.24 11.32
N ILE A 213 -11.09 18.35 10.00
CA ILE A 213 -12.07 19.26 9.40
C ILE A 213 -13.50 18.85 9.81
N LEU A 214 -13.83 17.57 9.76
CA LEU A 214 -15.13 17.05 10.19
C LEU A 214 -15.42 17.39 11.65
N ALA A 215 -14.45 17.24 12.54
CA ALA A 215 -14.60 17.58 13.96
C ALA A 215 -14.94 19.06 14.16
N SER A 216 -14.37 19.98 13.39
CA SER A 216 -14.71 21.40 13.44
C SER A 216 -16.16 21.70 13.01
N LYS A 217 -16.78 20.74 12.31
CA LYS A 217 -18.19 20.78 11.86
C LYS A 217 -19.13 19.93 12.74
N GLY A 218 -18.64 19.41 13.88
CA GLY A 218 -19.40 18.61 14.82
C GLY A 218 -19.57 17.13 14.45
N ILE A 219 -18.85 16.63 13.43
CA ILE A 219 -18.86 15.22 13.03
C ILE A 219 -17.58 14.56 13.52
N ASN A 220 -17.71 13.53 14.36
CA ASN A 220 -16.60 12.80 14.94
C ASN A 220 -16.35 11.50 14.17
N ALA A 221 -15.32 11.49 13.33
CA ALA A 221 -14.92 10.34 12.56
C ALA A 221 -13.91 9.45 13.31
N THR A 222 -14.12 8.13 13.30
CA THR A 222 -13.08 7.14 13.55
C THR A 222 -12.17 7.10 12.33
N VAL A 223 -10.85 7.06 12.52
CA VAL A 223 -9.87 6.87 11.43
C VAL A 223 -9.06 5.61 11.68
N ILE A 224 -9.05 4.72 10.70
CA ILE A 224 -8.32 3.45 10.74
C ILE A 224 -7.38 3.36 9.54
N ASN A 225 -6.13 3.05 9.84
CA ASN A 225 -5.15 2.67 8.83
C ASN A 225 -5.14 1.13 8.66
N ILE A 226 -5.44 0.67 7.46
CA ILE A 226 -5.29 -0.74 7.06
C ILE A 226 -4.05 -0.86 6.17
N HIS A 227 -2.89 -0.97 6.79
CA HIS A 227 -1.62 -1.15 6.08
C HIS A 227 -1.46 -2.57 5.49
N THR A 228 -2.13 -3.57 6.06
CA THR A 228 -2.18 -4.94 5.51
C THR A 228 -3.57 -5.22 4.96
N ILE A 229 -3.69 -5.30 3.63
CA ILE A 229 -4.97 -5.51 2.97
C ILE A 229 -5.32 -7.01 2.89
N LYS A 230 -4.28 -7.85 2.88
CA LYS A 230 -4.43 -9.31 2.93
C LYS A 230 -3.26 -9.94 3.70
N PRO A 231 -3.53 -10.70 4.80
CA PRO A 231 -4.85 -10.85 5.43
C PRO A 231 -5.34 -9.53 6.01
N ILE A 232 -6.65 -9.28 5.97
CA ILE A 232 -7.22 -8.04 6.51
C ILE A 232 -7.64 -8.21 7.98
N ASP A 233 -7.49 -7.18 8.78
CA ASP A 233 -7.98 -7.16 10.17
C ASP A 233 -9.51 -7.02 10.20
N LYS A 234 -10.19 -8.16 10.30
CA LYS A 234 -11.65 -8.21 10.35
C LYS A 234 -12.22 -7.57 11.61
N ASP A 235 -11.53 -7.74 12.73
CA ASP A 235 -12.05 -7.34 14.05
C ASP A 235 -12.16 -5.82 14.16
N ILE A 236 -11.11 -5.09 13.76
CA ILE A 236 -11.11 -3.63 13.80
C ILE A 236 -12.16 -3.01 12.87
N ILE A 237 -12.39 -3.65 11.69
CA ILE A 237 -13.39 -3.23 10.72
C ILE A 237 -14.81 -3.42 11.28
N ILE A 238 -15.08 -4.59 11.85
CA ILE A 238 -16.38 -4.92 12.45
C ILE A 238 -16.65 -4.03 13.66
N GLU A 239 -15.66 -3.80 14.53
CA GLU A 239 -15.78 -2.89 15.67
C GLU A 239 -16.12 -1.46 15.19
N ALA A 240 -15.40 -0.95 14.20
CA ALA A 240 -15.67 0.38 13.65
C ALA A 240 -17.08 0.51 13.07
N ALA A 241 -17.54 -0.51 12.33
CA ALA A 241 -18.89 -0.54 11.77
C ALA A 241 -19.97 -0.57 12.86
N LYS A 242 -19.78 -1.36 13.92
CA LYS A 242 -20.68 -1.41 15.07
C LYS A 242 -20.79 -0.06 15.77
N ASN A 243 -19.66 0.62 15.96
CA ASN A 243 -19.60 1.88 16.69
C ASN A 243 -20.17 3.06 15.91
N THR A 244 -20.05 3.03 14.56
CA THR A 244 -20.39 4.18 13.72
C THR A 244 -21.60 3.96 12.81
N GLY A 245 -21.95 2.72 12.47
CA GLY A 245 -23.05 2.37 11.56
C GLY A 245 -22.87 2.87 10.11
N LEU A 246 -21.73 3.45 9.78
CA LEU A 246 -21.40 3.99 8.45
C LEU A 246 -19.90 3.92 8.22
N VAL A 247 -19.47 3.37 7.08
CA VAL A 247 -18.07 3.20 6.73
C VAL A 247 -17.76 3.90 5.41
N LEU A 248 -16.71 4.72 5.40
CA LEU A 248 -16.06 5.21 4.18
C LEU A 248 -14.73 4.47 4.03
N THR A 249 -14.44 3.94 2.84
CA THR A 249 -13.10 3.42 2.51
C THR A 249 -12.39 4.39 1.58
N VAL A 250 -11.09 4.58 1.80
CA VAL A 250 -10.30 5.58 1.07
C VAL A 250 -8.99 4.95 0.60
N GLU A 251 -8.82 4.89 -0.71
CA GLU A 251 -7.66 4.25 -1.34
C GLU A 251 -7.23 4.94 -2.64
N GLU A 252 -5.96 5.05 -2.89
CA GLU A 252 -5.41 5.45 -4.19
C GLU A 252 -5.32 4.21 -5.10
N HIS A 253 -6.47 3.71 -5.48
CA HIS A 253 -6.65 2.50 -6.28
C HIS A 253 -8.07 2.53 -6.88
N SER A 254 -8.36 1.68 -7.85
CA SER A 254 -9.73 1.48 -8.32
C SER A 254 -10.65 1.10 -7.15
N VAL A 255 -11.87 1.62 -7.15
CA VAL A 255 -12.94 1.20 -6.21
C VAL A 255 -13.36 -0.26 -6.38
N ILE A 256 -12.86 -0.92 -7.44
CA ILE A 256 -13.11 -2.32 -7.78
C ILE A 256 -11.94 -3.19 -7.30
N GLY A 257 -12.20 -4.12 -6.40
CA GLY A 257 -11.24 -5.16 -5.99
C GLY A 257 -10.19 -4.73 -4.95
N GLY A 258 -10.04 -3.43 -4.63
CA GLY A 258 -9.08 -2.91 -3.65
C GLY A 258 -9.53 -3.03 -2.19
N LEU A 259 -9.11 -2.06 -1.37
CA LEU A 259 -9.44 -1.96 0.06
C LEU A 259 -10.96 -1.91 0.28
N GLY A 260 -11.66 -1.07 -0.48
CA GLY A 260 -13.10 -0.91 -0.34
C GLY A 260 -13.87 -2.20 -0.60
N SER A 261 -13.42 -3.02 -1.54
CA SER A 261 -13.98 -4.35 -1.76
C SER A 261 -13.67 -5.30 -0.61
N ALA A 262 -12.43 -5.30 -0.10
CA ALA A 262 -12.03 -6.14 1.03
C ALA A 262 -12.84 -5.83 2.30
N VAL A 263 -13.05 -4.54 2.59
CA VAL A 263 -13.89 -4.09 3.72
C VAL A 263 -15.35 -4.48 3.50
N SER A 264 -15.87 -4.33 2.27
CA SER A 264 -17.24 -4.74 1.95
C SER A 264 -17.46 -6.24 2.11
N ASP A 265 -16.49 -7.09 1.70
CA ASP A 265 -16.54 -8.53 1.89
C ASP A 265 -16.65 -8.88 3.39
N VAL A 266 -15.77 -8.28 4.22
CA VAL A 266 -15.81 -8.49 5.69
C VAL A 266 -17.16 -8.09 6.28
N LEU A 267 -17.68 -6.92 5.92
CA LEU A 267 -18.90 -6.39 6.50
C LEU A 267 -20.14 -7.14 6.03
N SER A 268 -20.21 -7.52 4.75
CA SER A 268 -21.35 -8.29 4.24
C SER A 268 -21.50 -9.65 4.91
N GLU A 269 -20.39 -10.30 5.25
CA GLU A 269 -20.40 -11.61 5.90
C GLU A 269 -20.64 -11.54 7.41
N ASN A 270 -20.17 -10.49 8.09
CA ASN A 270 -20.11 -10.48 9.55
C ASN A 270 -20.99 -9.42 10.22
N TYR A 271 -21.13 -8.25 9.63
CA TYR A 271 -21.93 -7.13 10.17
C TYR A 271 -22.37 -6.18 9.04
N PRO A 272 -23.44 -6.49 8.32
CA PRO A 272 -23.90 -5.69 7.18
C PRO A 272 -24.03 -4.20 7.50
N THR A 273 -23.24 -3.40 6.84
CA THR A 273 -23.15 -1.95 7.07
C THR A 273 -22.98 -1.23 5.74
N LYS A 274 -23.56 -0.02 5.63
CA LYS A 274 -23.35 0.83 4.44
C LYS A 274 -21.88 1.21 4.29
N VAL A 275 -21.29 0.85 3.14
CA VAL A 275 -19.91 1.19 2.76
C VAL A 275 -19.95 2.14 1.56
N ILE A 276 -19.26 3.28 1.68
CA ILE A 276 -19.04 4.22 0.57
C ILE A 276 -17.56 4.19 0.24
N LYS A 277 -17.24 3.97 -1.03
CA LYS A 277 -15.86 3.85 -1.50
C LYS A 277 -15.38 5.16 -2.12
N ILE A 278 -14.21 5.64 -1.70
CA ILE A 278 -13.48 6.74 -2.33
C ILE A 278 -12.19 6.15 -2.91
N GLY A 279 -12.05 6.26 -4.23
CA GLY A 279 -10.97 5.73 -5.02
C GLY A 279 -11.13 6.18 -6.49
N VAL A 280 -10.39 5.58 -7.40
CA VAL A 280 -10.53 5.82 -8.83
C VAL A 280 -11.78 5.09 -9.36
N ASN A 281 -12.72 5.84 -9.92
CA ASN A 281 -14.06 5.36 -10.31
C ASN A 281 -14.07 4.78 -11.73
N ASP A 282 -13.52 3.57 -11.90
CA ASP A 282 -13.57 2.78 -13.14
C ASP A 282 -13.18 3.56 -14.40
N VAL A 283 -12.13 4.36 -14.29
CA VAL A 283 -11.55 5.16 -15.37
C VAL A 283 -10.04 5.03 -15.38
N TYR A 284 -9.44 5.21 -16.55
CA TYR A 284 -8.00 5.36 -16.66
C TYR A 284 -7.55 6.73 -16.14
N GLY A 285 -6.31 6.80 -15.65
CA GLY A 285 -5.66 8.07 -15.38
C GLY A 285 -5.15 8.74 -16.65
N HIS A 286 -4.42 9.82 -16.46
CA HIS A 286 -3.74 10.56 -17.53
C HIS A 286 -2.50 11.29 -16.99
N SER A 287 -1.67 11.83 -17.87
CA SER A 287 -0.47 12.59 -17.49
C SER A 287 -0.85 13.92 -16.83
N GLY A 288 -0.16 14.24 -15.76
CA GLY A 288 -0.34 15.50 -15.03
C GLY A 288 0.49 15.55 -13.75
N PRO A 289 0.58 16.71 -13.07
CA PRO A 289 1.20 16.78 -11.75
C PRO A 289 0.47 15.92 -10.75
N ALA A 290 1.20 15.10 -9.97
CA ALA A 290 0.63 14.12 -9.07
C ALA A 290 -0.44 14.68 -8.12
N VAL A 291 -0.19 15.86 -7.52
CA VAL A 291 -1.13 16.49 -6.56
C VAL A 291 -2.42 16.96 -7.25
N ASP A 292 -2.32 17.42 -8.49
CA ASP A 292 -3.49 17.88 -9.26
C ASP A 292 -4.34 16.68 -9.67
N LEU A 293 -3.70 15.58 -10.10
CA LEU A 293 -4.40 14.33 -10.39
C LEU A 293 -5.13 13.77 -9.16
N LEU A 294 -4.49 13.74 -7.99
CA LEU A 294 -5.15 13.31 -6.75
C LEU A 294 -6.44 14.11 -6.50
N LYS A 295 -6.40 15.44 -6.67
CA LYS A 295 -7.59 16.30 -6.51
C LYS A 295 -8.65 16.02 -7.57
N GLU A 296 -8.24 15.92 -8.82
CA GLU A 296 -9.14 15.66 -9.95
C GLU A 296 -9.90 14.32 -9.79
N PHE A 297 -9.20 13.29 -9.35
CA PHE A 297 -9.80 11.98 -9.08
C PHE A 297 -10.49 11.88 -7.72
N GLY A 298 -10.63 13.00 -7.00
CA GLY A 298 -11.32 13.06 -5.71
C GLY A 298 -10.59 12.41 -4.55
N LEU A 299 -9.28 12.21 -4.69
CA LEU A 299 -8.40 11.63 -3.67
C LEU A 299 -7.80 12.72 -2.79
N SER A 300 -8.67 13.46 -2.10
CA SER A 300 -8.27 14.57 -1.24
C SER A 300 -9.11 14.65 0.03
N SER A 301 -8.57 15.29 1.06
CA SER A 301 -9.26 15.51 2.34
C SER A 301 -10.58 16.27 2.17
N GLU A 302 -10.66 17.22 1.23
CA GLU A 302 -11.88 17.97 0.95
C GLU A 302 -13.00 17.08 0.42
N ASN A 303 -12.69 16.16 -0.50
CA ASN A 303 -13.69 15.22 -1.03
C ASN A 303 -14.11 14.20 0.02
N ILE A 304 -13.18 13.72 0.86
CA ILE A 304 -13.50 12.85 2.00
C ILE A 304 -14.48 13.56 2.95
N VAL A 305 -14.24 14.83 3.28
CA VAL A 305 -15.12 15.65 4.13
C VAL A 305 -16.49 15.79 3.48
N LYS A 306 -16.58 16.15 2.21
CA LYS A 306 -17.83 16.30 1.47
C LYS A 306 -18.64 15.01 1.51
N THR A 307 -18.02 13.90 1.14
CA THR A 307 -18.67 12.59 1.09
C THR A 307 -19.12 12.13 2.49
N ALA A 308 -18.34 12.37 3.53
CA ALA A 308 -18.69 12.03 4.90
C ALA A 308 -19.91 12.84 5.40
N ILE A 309 -19.96 14.15 5.14
CA ILE A 309 -21.11 15.01 5.51
C ILE A 309 -22.37 14.54 4.82
N GLU A 310 -22.32 14.31 3.51
CA GLU A 310 -23.46 13.81 2.73
C GLU A 310 -23.95 12.46 3.26
N ALA A 311 -23.03 11.56 3.56
CA ALA A 311 -23.35 10.22 4.05
C ALA A 311 -23.96 10.23 5.47
N VAL A 312 -23.44 11.05 6.38
CA VAL A 312 -23.96 11.19 7.75
C VAL A 312 -25.35 11.81 7.75
N ASN A 313 -25.62 12.77 6.88
CA ASN A 313 -26.95 13.40 6.76
C ASN A 313 -28.01 12.46 6.17
N LEU A 314 -27.60 11.37 5.49
CA LEU A 314 -28.47 10.35 4.91
C LEU A 314 -28.59 9.09 5.78
N LYS A 315 -27.96 9.07 6.96
CA LYS A 315 -27.97 7.96 7.91
C LYS A 315 -29.21 7.99 8.79
#